data_d14a62ec3ef0b64c1940dd87bdb753ab
#
_entry.id   d14a62ec3ef0b64c1940dd87bdb753ab
#
_cell.length_a   1.000
_cell.length_b   1.000
_cell.length_c   1.000
_cell.angle_alpha   90.00
_cell.angle_beta   90.00
_cell.angle_gamma   90.00
#
_symmetry.space_group_name_H-M   'P 1'
#
loop_
_entity.id
_entity.type
_entity.pdbx_description
1 polymer ?
#
loop_
_entity_poly.entity_id
_entity_poly.type
_entity_poly.pdbx_seq_one_letter_code
_entity_poly.pdbx_strand_id
1 'polypeptide(L)'
;SKIDTTETGSNTTKSDTSSAPVSVTLNEVAHSIFYAPMYVAIENGYFEDEGIELTLITGFGADKTMTAVISGEADIGFMGSEASIYTYNEGANDSVVNFAQLTQRAGNFLVAREEMKDFKWTDLKGKDVLGGRKGGMPEMVFEYILKKNGIDPQTDLNINQGIDFGSTAAAFSEGSGDFTVEFEPSATALEMEGKGYVVASLGTDSGYVPYTAYSAKKSYLDKHPEIIQSFTNALQKGMDFVLIHTPEEIASVIAPQFPE
;
A
#
# COMPACT_ATOMS: atom_id res chain seq x y z
N SER A 1 44.21 -63.00 20.15
CA SER A 1 43.23 -62.00 20.57
C SER A 1 43.15 -60.88 19.54
N LYS A 2 42.11 -60.94 18.74
CA LYS A 2 41.73 -59.84 17.82
C LYS A 2 40.56 -59.09 18.45
N ILE A 3 40.70 -57.80 18.56
CA ILE A 3 39.65 -56.94 19.01
C ILE A 3 39.00 -56.37 17.73
N ASP A 4 37.74 -56.72 17.53
CA ASP A 4 36.88 -56.16 16.49
C ASP A 4 36.26 -54.82 16.99
N THR A 5 36.58 -53.74 16.30
CA THR A 5 35.96 -52.44 16.56
C THR A 5 34.86 -52.23 15.52
N THR A 6 33.63 -52.35 15.95
CA THR A 6 32.44 -52.02 15.14
C THR A 6 32.20 -50.52 15.20
N GLU A 7 32.42 -49.81 14.10
CA GLU A 7 31.99 -48.43 13.92
C GLU A 7 30.47 -48.40 13.66
N THR A 8 29.76 -47.78 14.58
CA THR A 8 28.33 -47.49 14.42
C THR A 8 28.21 -46.18 13.65
N GLY A 9 27.95 -46.29 12.36
CA GLY A 9 27.62 -45.13 11.54
C GLY A 9 26.25 -44.54 11.93
N SER A 10 26.27 -43.36 12.52
CA SER A 10 25.07 -42.60 12.77
C SER A 10 24.60 -41.98 11.44
N ASN A 11 23.58 -42.61 10.85
CA ASN A 11 22.86 -42.08 9.71
C ASN A 11 21.91 -40.99 10.21
N THR A 12 22.35 -39.73 10.21
CA THR A 12 21.46 -38.57 10.35
C THR A 12 20.70 -38.39 9.05
N THR A 13 19.55 -39.03 8.97
CA THR A 13 18.52 -38.70 7.97
C THR A 13 18.08 -37.27 8.22
N LYS A 14 18.57 -36.32 7.38
CA LYS A 14 17.91 -35.05 7.21
C LYS A 14 16.52 -35.35 6.67
N SER A 15 15.51 -35.17 7.51
CA SER A 15 14.13 -35.13 7.06
C SER A 15 13.94 -33.84 6.26
N ASP A 16 14.04 -33.91 4.94
CA ASP A 16 13.51 -32.91 4.04
C ASP A 16 11.98 -32.99 4.15
N THR A 17 11.43 -32.39 5.18
CA THR A 17 10.02 -32.02 5.18
C THR A 17 9.90 -30.68 4.42
N SER A 18 9.94 -30.73 3.09
CA SER A 18 9.41 -29.63 2.29
C SER A 18 7.90 -29.65 2.48
N SER A 19 7.41 -28.89 3.47
CA SER A 19 6.00 -28.62 3.61
C SER A 19 5.52 -27.90 2.35
N ALA A 20 4.36 -28.28 1.80
CA ALA A 20 3.75 -27.61 0.66
C ALA A 20 3.59 -26.11 0.98
N PRO A 21 3.79 -25.21 -0.01
CA PRO A 21 3.59 -23.77 0.19
C PRO A 21 2.17 -23.48 0.65
N VAL A 22 2.03 -22.50 1.53
CA VAL A 22 0.73 -22.02 2.00
C VAL A 22 0.25 -20.90 1.08
N SER A 23 -0.97 -21.03 0.56
CA SER A 23 -1.59 -19.97 -0.24
C SER A 23 -2.08 -18.83 0.65
N VAL A 24 -1.67 -17.60 0.33
CA VAL A 24 -2.13 -16.38 0.99
C VAL A 24 -2.60 -15.40 -0.06
N THR A 25 -3.82 -14.89 0.09
CA THR A 25 -4.36 -13.83 -0.76
C THR A 25 -4.23 -12.50 -0.04
N LEU A 26 -3.53 -11.57 -0.66
CA LEU A 26 -3.33 -10.19 -0.22
C LEU A 26 -4.13 -9.25 -1.12
N ASN A 27 -5.00 -8.44 -0.53
CA ASN A 27 -5.71 -7.38 -1.24
C ASN A 27 -5.09 -6.03 -0.87
N GLU A 28 -4.56 -5.34 -1.87
CA GLU A 28 -3.99 -3.99 -1.71
C GLU A 28 -4.99 -2.91 -2.10
N VAL A 29 -4.99 -1.80 -1.38
CA VAL A 29 -5.89 -0.67 -1.61
C VAL A 29 -5.65 0.02 -2.95
N ALA A 30 -4.41 0.06 -3.40
CA ALA A 30 -3.95 0.67 -4.63
C ALA A 30 -2.71 -0.06 -5.14
N HIS A 31 -2.45 0.04 -6.44
CA HIS A 31 -1.22 -0.44 -7.05
C HIS A 31 -0.29 0.75 -7.30
N SER A 32 0.71 0.94 -6.46
CA SER A 32 1.54 2.16 -6.47
C SER A 32 3.00 1.86 -6.16
N ILE A 33 3.89 2.52 -6.88
CA ILE A 33 5.35 2.51 -6.63
C ILE A 33 5.68 2.84 -5.16
N PHE A 34 4.81 3.57 -4.49
CA PHE A 34 4.92 3.88 -3.06
C PHE A 34 5.03 2.64 -2.17
N TYR A 35 4.57 1.50 -2.65
CA TYR A 35 4.64 0.22 -1.95
C TYR A 35 5.80 -0.67 -2.44
N ALA A 36 6.84 -0.05 -2.99
CA ALA A 36 7.98 -0.74 -3.57
C ALA A 36 8.56 -1.89 -2.72
N PRO A 37 8.72 -1.76 -1.39
CA PRO A 37 9.24 -2.88 -0.58
C PRO A 37 8.41 -4.15 -0.70
N MET A 38 7.09 -4.04 -0.78
CA MET A 38 6.18 -5.17 -0.97
C MET A 38 6.39 -5.82 -2.35
N TYR A 39 6.49 -5.02 -3.39
CA TYR A 39 6.71 -5.53 -4.75
C TYR A 39 8.10 -6.14 -4.92
N VAL A 40 9.12 -5.59 -4.26
CA VAL A 40 10.45 -6.20 -4.19
C VAL A 40 10.36 -7.58 -3.54
N ALA A 41 9.63 -7.72 -2.45
CA ALA A 41 9.44 -9.00 -1.78
C ALA A 41 8.75 -10.04 -2.71
N ILE A 42 7.80 -9.60 -3.52
CA ILE A 42 7.14 -10.45 -4.51
C ILE A 42 8.12 -10.85 -5.63
N GLU A 43 8.74 -9.89 -6.28
CA GLU A 43 9.56 -10.13 -7.48
C GLU A 43 10.88 -10.85 -7.18
N ASN A 44 11.46 -10.66 -5.99
CA ASN A 44 12.65 -11.38 -5.55
C ASN A 44 12.35 -12.75 -4.93
N GLY A 45 11.09 -13.18 -4.88
CA GLY A 45 10.73 -14.49 -4.36
C GLY A 45 10.84 -14.62 -2.84
N TYR A 46 10.81 -13.52 -2.09
CA TYR A 46 10.97 -13.56 -0.63
C TYR A 46 9.79 -14.24 0.07
N PHE A 47 8.58 -14.14 -0.51
CA PHE A 47 7.41 -14.88 0.01
C PHE A 47 7.55 -16.38 -0.22
N GLU A 48 8.01 -16.80 -1.40
CA GLU A 48 8.25 -18.21 -1.71
C GLU A 48 9.33 -18.78 -0.79
N ASP A 49 10.40 -18.02 -0.52
CA ASP A 49 11.46 -18.40 0.43
C ASP A 49 10.92 -18.67 1.84
N GLU A 50 9.84 -18.02 2.21
CA GLU A 50 9.14 -18.20 3.48
C GLU A 50 8.01 -19.25 3.41
N GLY A 51 7.89 -19.98 2.30
CA GLY A 51 6.87 -21.00 2.10
C GLY A 51 5.48 -20.45 1.81
N ILE A 52 5.36 -19.22 1.32
CA ILE A 52 4.10 -18.58 0.95
C ILE A 52 3.96 -18.47 -0.56
N GLU A 53 2.87 -19.00 -1.08
CA GLU A 53 2.39 -18.70 -2.42
C GLU A 53 1.41 -17.52 -2.34
N LEU A 54 1.89 -16.33 -2.72
CA LEU A 54 1.14 -15.09 -2.60
C LEU A 54 0.35 -14.79 -3.86
N THR A 55 -0.93 -14.49 -3.69
CA THR A 55 -1.79 -13.90 -4.72
C THR A 55 -2.09 -12.45 -4.34
N LEU A 56 -1.68 -11.51 -5.19
CA LEU A 56 -1.95 -10.08 -5.00
C LEU A 56 -3.15 -9.66 -5.84
N ILE A 57 -4.11 -9.00 -5.20
CA ILE A 57 -5.29 -8.42 -5.83
C ILE A 57 -5.38 -6.95 -5.44
N THR A 58 -5.66 -6.08 -6.41
CA THR A 58 -5.85 -4.65 -6.16
C THR A 58 -7.34 -4.36 -6.02
N GLY A 59 -7.75 -3.85 -4.85
CA GLY A 59 -9.16 -3.54 -4.55
C GLY A 59 -9.63 -2.18 -5.06
N PHE A 60 -8.73 -1.23 -5.24
CA PHE A 60 -9.03 0.15 -5.61
C PHE A 60 -9.95 0.88 -4.62
N GLY A 61 -9.58 0.84 -3.35
CA GLY A 61 -10.26 1.55 -2.28
C GLY A 61 -10.27 0.76 -0.97
N ALA A 62 -10.16 1.48 0.14
CA ALA A 62 -10.08 0.87 1.48
C ALA A 62 -11.33 0.05 1.84
N ASP A 63 -12.51 0.49 1.40
CA ASP A 63 -13.77 -0.25 1.61
C ASP A 63 -13.79 -1.57 0.86
N LYS A 64 -13.29 -1.60 -0.38
CA LYS A 64 -13.23 -2.81 -1.20
C LYS A 64 -12.23 -3.81 -0.61
N THR A 65 -11.05 -3.31 -0.19
CA THR A 65 -10.05 -4.12 0.48
C THR A 65 -10.57 -4.67 1.81
N MET A 66 -11.23 -3.84 2.62
CA MET A 66 -11.81 -4.26 3.88
C MET A 66 -12.92 -5.31 3.67
N THR A 67 -13.78 -5.11 2.68
CA THR A 67 -14.82 -6.09 2.33
C THR A 67 -14.21 -7.44 1.94
N ALA A 68 -13.13 -7.45 1.15
CA ALA A 68 -12.44 -8.68 0.78
C ALA A 68 -11.87 -9.42 2.00
N VAL A 69 -11.33 -8.70 2.98
CA VAL A 69 -10.82 -9.29 4.23
C VAL A 69 -11.96 -9.85 5.09
N ILE A 70 -13.01 -9.08 5.29
CA ILE A 70 -14.16 -9.49 6.13
C ILE A 70 -14.88 -10.70 5.52
N SER A 71 -15.05 -10.72 4.20
CA SER A 71 -15.72 -11.83 3.50
C SER A 71 -14.89 -13.11 3.42
N GLY A 72 -13.58 -13.02 3.66
CA GLY A 72 -12.65 -14.13 3.50
C GLY A 72 -12.12 -14.34 2.08
N GLU A 73 -12.46 -13.45 1.13
CA GLU A 73 -11.86 -13.46 -0.21
C GLU A 73 -10.36 -13.14 -0.16
N ALA A 74 -9.95 -12.32 0.77
CA ALA A 74 -8.54 -12.07 1.08
C ALA A 74 -8.26 -12.46 2.53
N ASP A 75 -7.05 -13.00 2.74
CA ASP A 75 -6.55 -13.35 4.08
C ASP A 75 -5.97 -12.12 4.78
N ILE A 76 -5.28 -11.28 4.00
CA ILE A 76 -4.60 -10.08 4.46
C ILE A 76 -5.03 -8.90 3.59
N GLY A 77 -5.29 -7.76 4.23
CA GLY A 77 -5.54 -6.49 3.58
C GLY A 77 -4.38 -5.52 3.76
N PHE A 78 -4.10 -4.73 2.75
CA PHE A 78 -3.12 -3.65 2.79
C PHE A 78 -3.82 -2.35 2.43
N MET A 79 -4.05 -1.50 3.43
CA MET A 79 -4.86 -0.29 3.34
C MET A 79 -4.49 0.69 4.44
N GLY A 80 -5.11 1.88 4.43
CA GLY A 80 -4.93 2.84 5.50
C GLY A 80 -5.23 2.23 6.87
N SER A 81 -4.40 2.54 7.85
CA SER A 81 -4.50 1.96 9.20
C SER A 81 -5.81 2.27 9.91
N GLU A 82 -6.51 3.35 9.52
CA GLU A 82 -7.81 3.76 10.07
C GLU A 82 -8.96 2.81 9.73
N ALA A 83 -8.83 2.03 8.66
CA ALA A 83 -9.88 1.13 8.22
C ALA A 83 -10.27 0.10 9.29
N SER A 84 -9.30 -0.37 10.07
CA SER A 84 -9.56 -1.27 11.20
C SER A 84 -10.37 -0.60 12.31
N ILE A 85 -10.17 0.70 12.53
CA ILE A 85 -10.91 1.48 13.53
C ILE A 85 -12.38 1.61 13.12
N TYR A 86 -12.63 1.93 11.85
CA TYR A 86 -14.01 2.02 11.34
C TYR A 86 -14.75 0.70 11.49
N THR A 87 -14.12 -0.41 11.11
CA THR A 87 -14.71 -1.74 11.21
C THR A 87 -15.03 -2.11 12.67
N TYR A 88 -14.13 -1.80 13.59
CA TYR A 88 -14.35 -2.02 15.02
C TYR A 88 -15.53 -1.19 15.56
N ASN A 89 -15.61 0.08 15.17
CA ASN A 89 -16.68 0.98 15.60
C ASN A 89 -18.05 0.60 15.02
N GLU A 90 -18.09 -0.06 13.88
CA GLU A 90 -19.30 -0.60 13.26
C GLU A 90 -19.76 -1.92 13.91
N GLY A 91 -19.03 -2.43 14.88
CA GLY A 91 -19.41 -3.60 15.67
C GLY A 91 -19.12 -4.94 15.01
N ALA A 92 -18.05 -5.03 14.22
CA ALA A 92 -17.64 -6.29 13.63
C ALA A 92 -17.33 -7.36 14.68
N ASN A 93 -17.93 -8.56 14.54
CA ASN A 93 -17.74 -9.67 15.47
C ASN A 93 -16.32 -10.25 15.43
N ASP A 94 -15.69 -10.26 14.25
CA ASP A 94 -14.32 -10.69 14.05
C ASP A 94 -13.53 -9.49 13.54
N SER A 95 -12.99 -8.72 14.46
CA SER A 95 -12.34 -7.45 14.15
C SER A 95 -11.10 -7.64 13.29
N VAL A 96 -10.87 -6.69 12.39
CA VAL A 96 -9.66 -6.61 11.58
C VAL A 96 -8.60 -5.84 12.35
N VAL A 97 -7.41 -6.42 12.48
CA VAL A 97 -6.33 -5.91 13.31
C VAL A 97 -5.11 -5.63 12.45
N ASN A 98 -4.53 -4.44 12.61
CA ASN A 98 -3.26 -4.11 11.97
C ASN A 98 -2.12 -4.85 12.67
N PHE A 99 -1.26 -5.54 11.91
CA PHE A 99 -0.15 -6.30 12.47
C PHE A 99 1.23 -5.88 11.94
N ALA A 100 1.28 -5.17 10.83
CA ALA A 100 2.52 -4.64 10.27
C ALA A 100 2.26 -3.34 9.53
N GLN A 101 3.24 -2.47 9.50
CA GLN A 101 3.17 -1.17 8.83
C GLN A 101 4.25 -1.08 7.76
N LEU A 102 3.90 -0.56 6.58
CA LEU A 102 4.85 -0.35 5.50
C LEU A 102 5.22 1.13 5.33
N THR A 103 4.23 2.02 5.40
CA THR A 103 4.42 3.43 5.09
C THR A 103 4.12 4.32 6.28
N GLN A 104 4.95 5.35 6.46
CA GLN A 104 4.85 6.33 7.55
C GLN A 104 4.62 7.76 7.04
N ARG A 105 4.40 7.92 5.73
CA ARG A 105 4.08 9.18 5.07
C ARG A 105 3.06 8.93 3.98
N ALA A 106 2.29 9.96 3.66
CA ALA A 106 1.43 9.93 2.49
C ALA A 106 2.26 9.81 1.21
N GLY A 107 1.85 8.93 0.29
CA GLY A 107 2.54 8.69 -0.98
C GLY A 107 1.89 9.37 -2.17
N ASN A 108 1.01 10.34 -1.93
CA ASN A 108 0.28 11.03 -2.97
C ASN A 108 0.76 12.47 -3.16
N PHE A 109 0.43 12.99 -4.34
CA PHE A 109 0.86 14.30 -4.82
C PHE A 109 -0.35 15.09 -5.27
N LEU A 110 -0.24 16.40 -5.17
CA LEU A 110 -1.20 17.31 -5.79
C LEU A 110 -0.68 17.69 -7.17
N VAL A 111 -1.52 17.44 -8.18
CA VAL A 111 -1.25 17.76 -9.58
C VAL A 111 -2.15 18.90 -10.00
N ALA A 112 -1.56 19.99 -10.52
CA ALA A 112 -2.27 21.15 -11.05
C ALA A 112 -2.45 21.02 -12.57
N ARG A 113 -3.53 21.59 -13.10
CA ARG A 113 -3.74 21.69 -14.55
C ARG A 113 -2.81 22.69 -15.21
N GLU A 114 -2.56 23.79 -14.51
CA GLU A 114 -1.69 24.88 -14.97
C GLU A 114 -0.35 24.87 -14.24
N GLU A 115 0.70 25.32 -14.91
CA GLU A 115 2.01 25.48 -14.27
C GLU A 115 1.94 26.51 -13.15
N MET A 116 2.44 26.13 -11.95
CA MET A 116 2.46 27.00 -10.77
C MET A 116 3.86 26.95 -10.14
N LYS A 117 4.63 28.04 -10.25
CA LYS A 117 6.02 28.11 -9.74
C LYS A 117 6.09 28.26 -8.21
N ASP A 118 5.12 28.97 -7.62
CA ASP A 118 5.08 29.31 -6.19
C ASP A 118 3.75 28.81 -5.58
N PHE A 119 3.42 27.55 -5.77
CA PHE A 119 2.18 26.97 -5.25
C PHE A 119 2.10 27.15 -3.72
N LYS A 120 0.91 27.59 -3.28
CA LYS A 120 0.50 27.64 -1.88
C LYS A 120 -0.83 26.89 -1.74
N TRP A 121 -1.01 26.19 -0.64
CA TRP A 121 -2.27 25.46 -0.40
C TRP A 121 -3.50 26.37 -0.49
N THR A 122 -3.38 27.63 -0.12
CA THR A 122 -4.46 28.63 -0.25
C THR A 122 -4.88 28.90 -1.69
N ASP A 123 -4.07 28.52 -2.68
CA ASP A 123 -4.44 28.63 -4.11
C ASP A 123 -5.58 27.68 -4.48
N LEU A 124 -5.86 26.68 -3.64
CA LEU A 124 -7.00 25.77 -3.84
C LEU A 124 -8.36 26.39 -3.53
N LYS A 125 -8.41 27.55 -2.88
CA LYS A 125 -9.69 28.21 -2.57
C LYS A 125 -10.46 28.55 -3.85
N GLY A 126 -11.73 28.14 -3.90
CA GLY A 126 -12.61 28.33 -5.04
C GLY A 126 -12.35 27.39 -6.22
N LYS A 127 -11.49 26.39 -6.05
CA LYS A 127 -11.11 25.45 -7.11
C LYS A 127 -11.83 24.11 -7.01
N ASP A 128 -11.89 23.41 -8.15
CA ASP A 128 -12.36 22.05 -8.24
C ASP A 128 -11.17 21.08 -8.14
N VAL A 129 -11.20 20.21 -7.13
CA VAL A 129 -10.16 19.23 -6.87
C VAL A 129 -10.73 17.83 -6.93
N LEU A 130 -10.11 16.96 -7.74
CA LEU A 130 -10.40 15.53 -7.69
C LEU A 130 -9.67 14.97 -6.49
N GLY A 131 -10.41 14.78 -5.39
CA GLY A 131 -9.84 14.43 -4.08
C GLY A 131 -9.81 12.93 -3.81
N GLY A 132 -10.11 12.12 -4.81
CA GLY A 132 -10.21 10.69 -4.64
C GLY A 132 -11.48 10.29 -3.88
N ARG A 133 -11.39 9.20 -3.12
CA ARG A 133 -12.55 8.61 -2.50
C ARG A 133 -12.81 9.15 -1.09
N LYS A 134 -14.07 9.25 -0.74
CA LYS A 134 -14.50 9.59 0.62
C LYS A 134 -14.21 8.43 1.59
N GLY A 135 -13.65 8.76 2.74
CA GLY A 135 -13.49 7.82 3.87
C GLY A 135 -12.19 7.03 3.88
N GLY A 136 -11.17 7.44 3.12
CA GLY A 136 -9.85 6.81 3.15
C GLY A 136 -8.75 7.72 3.71
N MET A 137 -7.57 7.14 3.92
CA MET A 137 -6.40 7.89 4.40
C MET A 137 -6.02 9.05 3.47
N PRO A 138 -6.10 8.93 2.13
CA PRO A 138 -5.83 10.06 1.24
C PRO A 138 -6.71 11.28 1.52
N GLU A 139 -8.01 11.08 1.75
CA GLU A 139 -8.92 12.18 2.13
C GLU A 139 -8.55 12.78 3.47
N MET A 140 -8.32 11.96 4.48
CA MET A 140 -7.98 12.42 5.83
C MET A 140 -6.73 13.28 5.83
N VAL A 141 -5.68 12.84 5.14
CA VAL A 141 -4.41 13.58 5.03
C VAL A 141 -4.60 14.88 4.24
N PHE A 142 -5.33 14.84 3.15
CA PHE A 142 -5.61 16.02 2.34
C PHE A 142 -6.39 17.06 3.16
N GLU A 143 -7.46 16.67 3.82
CA GLU A 143 -8.23 17.57 4.68
C GLU A 143 -7.41 18.11 5.86
N TYR A 144 -6.55 17.28 6.45
CA TYR A 144 -5.62 17.73 7.50
C TYR A 144 -4.71 18.85 7.00
N ILE A 145 -4.12 18.70 5.82
CA ILE A 145 -3.26 19.73 5.21
C ILE A 145 -4.06 21.02 4.94
N LEU A 146 -5.28 20.89 4.40
CA LEU A 146 -6.15 22.04 4.15
C LEU A 146 -6.44 22.80 5.45
N LYS A 147 -6.87 22.11 6.48
CA LYS A 147 -7.18 22.70 7.80
C LYS A 147 -5.97 23.35 8.43
N LYS A 148 -4.80 22.72 8.33
CA LYS A 148 -3.52 23.26 8.80
C LYS A 148 -3.16 24.58 8.12
N ASN A 149 -3.60 24.78 6.88
CA ASN A 149 -3.38 25.99 6.11
C ASN A 149 -4.58 26.97 6.17
N GLY A 150 -5.50 26.77 7.11
CA GLY A 150 -6.64 27.66 7.31
C GLY A 150 -7.73 27.55 6.25
N ILE A 151 -7.80 26.43 5.54
CA ILE A 151 -8.78 26.15 4.49
C ILE A 151 -9.84 25.19 5.04
N ASP A 152 -11.11 25.58 4.92
CA ASP A 152 -12.23 24.70 5.25
C ASP A 152 -12.53 23.77 4.07
N PRO A 153 -12.34 22.45 4.21
CA PRO A 153 -12.56 21.50 3.12
C PRO A 153 -14.04 21.42 2.66
N GLN A 154 -14.97 21.89 3.49
CA GLN A 154 -16.40 21.84 3.18
C GLN A 154 -16.89 23.05 2.39
N THR A 155 -16.28 24.20 2.58
CA THR A 155 -16.81 25.49 2.08
C THR A 155 -15.86 26.26 1.18
N ASP A 156 -14.53 26.08 1.35
CA ASP A 156 -13.56 26.95 0.65
C ASP A 156 -13.18 26.45 -0.75
N LEU A 157 -13.47 25.18 -1.07
CA LEU A 157 -13.21 24.57 -2.37
C LEU A 157 -14.24 23.49 -2.65
N ASN A 158 -14.25 22.98 -3.87
CA ASN A 158 -15.05 21.81 -4.23
C ASN A 158 -14.16 20.57 -4.36
N ILE A 159 -14.29 19.62 -3.44
CA ILE A 159 -13.60 18.34 -3.51
C ILE A 159 -14.54 17.30 -4.13
N ASN A 160 -14.28 16.93 -5.37
CA ASN A 160 -15.04 15.90 -6.06
C ASN A 160 -14.53 14.51 -5.64
N GLN A 161 -15.38 13.75 -5.00
CA GLN A 161 -15.11 12.39 -4.50
C GLN A 161 -16.03 11.35 -5.19
N GLY A 162 -16.71 11.73 -6.25
CA GLY A 162 -17.62 10.87 -7.00
C GLY A 162 -16.96 10.03 -8.10
N ILE A 163 -15.66 10.22 -8.33
CA ILE A 163 -14.89 9.45 -9.32
C ILE A 163 -14.19 8.31 -8.60
N ASP A 164 -14.30 7.11 -9.14
CA ASP A 164 -13.70 5.91 -8.57
C ASP A 164 -12.18 6.08 -8.41
N PHE A 165 -11.68 5.53 -7.30
CA PHE A 165 -10.25 5.46 -7.02
C PHE A 165 -9.55 4.68 -8.16
N GLY A 166 -8.51 5.27 -8.71
CA GLY A 166 -7.81 4.72 -9.88
C GLY A 166 -8.29 5.29 -11.22
N SER A 167 -9.40 6.03 -11.26
CA SER A 167 -9.92 6.67 -12.47
C SER A 167 -9.75 8.20 -12.48
N THR A 168 -9.25 8.78 -11.40
CA THR A 168 -9.11 10.23 -11.24
C THR A 168 -8.10 10.84 -12.22
N ALA A 169 -6.98 10.17 -12.47
CA ALA A 169 -5.98 10.65 -13.41
C ALA A 169 -6.53 10.71 -14.84
N ALA A 170 -7.27 9.69 -15.28
CA ALA A 170 -7.92 9.68 -16.59
C ALA A 170 -8.95 10.82 -16.71
N ALA A 171 -9.80 10.99 -15.71
CA ALA A 171 -10.78 12.07 -15.68
C ALA A 171 -10.12 13.44 -15.71
N PHE A 172 -9.04 13.63 -14.98
CA PHE A 172 -8.25 14.86 -14.99
C PHE A 172 -7.62 15.11 -16.36
N SER A 173 -7.03 14.09 -16.99
CA SER A 173 -6.46 14.16 -18.34
C SER A 173 -7.51 14.58 -19.38
N GLU A 174 -8.76 14.16 -19.21
CA GLU A 174 -9.89 14.51 -20.09
C GLU A 174 -10.50 15.90 -19.79
N GLY A 175 -10.03 16.59 -18.78
CA GLY A 175 -10.43 17.98 -18.48
C GLY A 175 -11.24 18.18 -17.21
N SER A 176 -11.46 17.16 -16.37
CA SER A 176 -12.15 17.31 -15.10
C SER A 176 -11.24 17.88 -14.03
N GLY A 177 -11.72 18.89 -13.30
CA GLY A 177 -11.03 19.49 -12.17
C GLY A 177 -9.90 20.47 -12.53
N ASP A 178 -9.54 21.32 -11.60
CA ASP A 178 -8.38 22.21 -11.68
C ASP A 178 -7.13 21.54 -11.11
N PHE A 179 -7.32 20.66 -10.14
CA PHE A 179 -6.30 19.86 -9.45
C PHE A 179 -6.79 18.44 -9.27
N THR A 180 -5.83 17.51 -9.12
CA THR A 180 -6.12 16.12 -8.74
C THR A 180 -5.09 15.62 -7.75
N VAL A 181 -5.54 14.79 -6.82
CA VAL A 181 -4.66 14.10 -5.85
C VAL A 181 -4.36 12.70 -6.39
N GLU A 182 -3.09 12.43 -6.68
CA GLU A 182 -2.68 11.22 -7.36
C GLU A 182 -1.52 10.53 -6.65
N PHE A 183 -1.48 9.19 -6.74
CA PHE A 183 -0.30 8.39 -6.40
C PHE A 183 0.62 8.25 -7.60
N GLU A 184 1.83 7.75 -7.37
CA GLU A 184 2.70 7.31 -8.46
C GLU A 184 2.31 5.88 -8.91
N PRO A 185 2.37 5.56 -10.21
CA PRO A 185 2.97 6.32 -11.30
C PRO A 185 2.07 7.39 -11.95
N SER A 186 0.82 7.49 -11.56
CA SER A 186 -0.17 8.37 -12.24
C SER A 186 0.22 9.85 -12.23
N ALA A 187 0.78 10.36 -11.13
CA ALA A 187 1.21 11.75 -11.06
C ALA A 187 2.30 12.07 -12.11
N THR A 188 3.33 11.24 -12.19
CA THR A 188 4.39 11.38 -13.19
C THR A 188 3.86 11.18 -14.62
N ALA A 189 2.95 10.25 -14.83
CA ALA A 189 2.36 10.03 -16.15
C ALA A 189 1.62 11.27 -16.66
N LEU A 190 0.86 11.95 -15.80
CA LEU A 190 0.19 13.21 -16.15
C LEU A 190 1.20 14.29 -16.56
N GLU A 191 2.35 14.40 -15.88
CA GLU A 191 3.40 15.32 -16.26
C GLU A 191 4.03 14.96 -17.60
N MET A 192 4.35 13.69 -17.82
CA MET A 192 4.95 13.21 -19.07
C MET A 192 4.03 13.39 -20.28
N GLU A 193 2.73 13.27 -20.08
CA GLU A 193 1.71 13.51 -21.10
C GLU A 193 1.43 15.00 -21.34
N GLY A 194 2.02 15.89 -20.56
CA GLY A 194 1.76 17.33 -20.63
C GLY A 194 0.36 17.72 -20.17
N LYS A 195 -0.28 16.90 -19.32
CA LYS A 195 -1.65 17.10 -18.84
C LYS A 195 -1.72 17.71 -17.45
N GLY A 196 -0.60 17.77 -16.74
CA GLY A 196 -0.58 18.31 -15.40
C GLY A 196 0.83 18.61 -14.91
N TYR A 197 0.90 19.26 -13.75
CA TYR A 197 2.14 19.67 -13.08
C TYR A 197 2.07 19.28 -11.62
N VAL A 198 3.00 18.48 -11.13
CA VAL A 198 3.09 18.17 -9.70
C VAL A 198 3.51 19.43 -8.95
N VAL A 199 2.67 19.91 -8.05
CA VAL A 199 2.89 21.17 -7.31
C VAL A 199 3.15 20.96 -5.82
N ALA A 200 2.75 19.84 -5.26
CA ALA A 200 2.99 19.54 -3.85
C ALA A 200 3.03 18.03 -3.58
N SER A 201 3.73 17.66 -2.51
CA SER A 201 3.74 16.32 -1.93
C SER A 201 2.93 16.32 -0.64
N LEU A 202 1.88 15.52 -0.57
CA LEU A 202 1.10 15.39 0.65
C LEU A 202 1.94 14.75 1.77
N GLY A 203 2.84 13.85 1.42
CA GLY A 203 3.75 13.24 2.39
C GLY A 203 4.72 14.21 3.04
N THR A 204 5.19 15.19 2.29
CA THR A 204 6.05 16.25 2.82
C THR A 204 5.27 17.18 3.74
N ASP A 205 4.09 17.61 3.32
CA ASP A 205 3.32 18.64 4.03
C ASP A 205 2.50 18.09 5.20
N SER A 206 2.18 16.81 5.21
CA SER A 206 1.51 16.16 6.36
C SER A 206 2.48 15.67 7.44
N GLY A 207 3.74 15.42 7.09
CA GLY A 207 4.71 14.80 7.98
C GLY A 207 4.50 13.29 8.17
N TYR A 208 5.01 12.74 9.28
CA TYR A 208 4.86 11.32 9.60
C TYR A 208 3.46 10.99 10.04
N VAL A 209 2.86 10.00 9.39
CA VAL A 209 1.55 9.43 9.75
C VAL A 209 1.59 7.91 9.55
N PRO A 210 0.89 7.11 10.35
CA PRO A 210 0.76 5.66 10.11
C PRO A 210 -0.17 5.43 8.92
N TYR A 211 0.38 5.54 7.70
CA TYR A 211 -0.41 5.69 6.49
C TYR A 211 -1.02 4.38 6.00
N THR A 212 -0.20 3.37 5.72
CA THR A 212 -0.67 2.09 5.18
C THR A 212 -0.11 0.93 6.00
N ALA A 213 -0.99 0.01 6.36
CA ALA A 213 -0.68 -1.13 7.21
C ALA A 213 -1.29 -2.43 6.65
N TYR A 214 -0.66 -3.54 7.02
CA TYR A 214 -1.21 -4.87 6.78
C TYR A 214 -2.10 -5.27 7.94
N SER A 215 -3.25 -5.80 7.61
CA SER A 215 -4.24 -6.21 8.58
C SER A 215 -4.91 -7.52 8.19
N ALA A 216 -5.39 -8.25 9.19
CA ALA A 216 -6.15 -9.47 9.02
C ALA A 216 -7.21 -9.58 10.11
N LYS A 217 -8.20 -10.44 9.89
CA LYS A 217 -9.16 -10.77 10.95
C LYS A 217 -8.43 -11.36 12.16
N LYS A 218 -8.90 -11.02 13.36
CA LYS A 218 -8.35 -11.56 14.60
C LYS A 218 -8.32 -13.08 14.61
N SER A 219 -9.36 -13.72 14.07
CA SER A 219 -9.42 -15.19 13.95
C SER A 219 -8.32 -15.75 13.07
N TYR A 220 -7.95 -15.06 11.99
CA TYR A 220 -6.85 -15.47 11.11
C TYR A 220 -5.50 -15.34 11.83
N LEU A 221 -5.27 -14.24 12.53
CA LEU A 221 -4.06 -14.01 13.33
C LEU A 221 -3.89 -15.08 14.41
N ASP A 222 -4.98 -15.44 15.10
CA ASP A 222 -4.97 -16.42 16.17
C ASP A 222 -4.72 -17.85 15.65
N LYS A 223 -5.23 -18.19 14.46
CA LYS A 223 -5.09 -19.51 13.85
C LYS A 223 -3.77 -19.72 13.13
N HIS A 224 -3.18 -18.66 12.58
CA HIS A 224 -2.04 -18.74 11.67
C HIS A 224 -0.89 -17.79 12.06
N PRO A 225 -0.42 -17.80 13.31
CA PRO A 225 0.65 -16.93 13.75
C PRO A 225 1.96 -17.17 12.97
N GLU A 226 2.22 -18.40 12.54
CA GLU A 226 3.39 -18.79 11.74
C GLU A 226 3.33 -18.20 10.33
N ILE A 227 2.15 -18.15 9.71
CA ILE A 227 1.97 -17.53 8.39
C ILE A 227 2.21 -16.02 8.50
N ILE A 228 1.65 -15.38 9.51
CA ILE A 228 1.85 -13.95 9.76
C ILE A 228 3.32 -13.63 10.00
N GLN A 229 4.05 -14.46 10.73
CA GLN A 229 5.48 -14.28 10.94
C GLN A 229 6.27 -14.44 9.63
N SER A 230 5.97 -15.45 8.84
CA SER A 230 6.61 -15.70 7.54
C SER A 230 6.30 -14.56 6.56
N PHE A 231 5.07 -14.08 6.53
CA PHE A 231 4.67 -12.93 5.72
C PHE A 231 5.44 -11.66 6.12
N THR A 232 5.53 -11.39 7.42
CA THR A 232 6.27 -10.25 7.96
C THR A 232 7.77 -10.35 7.67
N ASN A 233 8.36 -11.54 7.76
CA ASN A 233 9.76 -11.78 7.41
C ASN A 233 10.04 -11.45 5.94
N ALA A 234 9.16 -11.86 5.03
CA ALA A 234 9.29 -11.55 3.61
C ALA A 234 9.24 -10.05 3.34
N LEU A 235 8.32 -9.34 3.98
CA LEU A 235 8.23 -7.87 3.90
C LEU A 235 9.51 -7.20 4.42
N GLN A 236 10.04 -7.68 5.54
CA GLN A 236 11.26 -7.13 6.12
C GLN A 236 12.44 -7.26 5.16
N LYS A 237 12.58 -8.39 4.48
CA LYS A 237 13.59 -8.57 3.43
C LYS A 237 13.41 -7.58 2.28
N GLY A 238 12.17 -7.32 1.87
CA GLY A 238 11.86 -6.30 0.86
C GLY A 238 12.25 -4.90 1.30
N MET A 239 11.97 -4.54 2.54
CA MET A 239 12.37 -3.25 3.13
C MET A 239 13.89 -3.13 3.23
N ASP A 240 14.58 -4.18 3.67
CA ASP A 240 16.04 -4.22 3.77
C ASP A 240 16.70 -4.04 2.40
N PHE A 241 16.14 -4.66 1.36
CA PHE A 241 16.60 -4.48 -0.03
C PHE A 241 16.50 -3.02 -0.46
N VAL A 242 15.36 -2.38 -0.22
CA VAL A 242 15.13 -0.98 -0.60
C VAL A 242 16.08 -0.03 0.11
N LEU A 243 16.46 -0.32 1.36
CA LEU A 243 17.36 0.54 2.14
C LEU A 243 18.80 0.58 1.61
N ILE A 244 19.25 -0.48 0.93
CA ILE A 244 20.65 -0.64 0.52
C ILE A 244 20.86 -0.60 -1.00
N HIS A 245 19.80 -0.52 -1.79
CA HIS A 245 19.88 -0.46 -3.25
C HIS A 245 19.49 0.93 -3.78
N THR A 246 19.94 1.22 -4.99
CA THR A 246 19.64 2.49 -5.66
C THR A 246 18.20 2.53 -6.16
N PRO A 247 17.61 3.73 -6.37
CA PRO A 247 16.28 3.84 -6.99
C PRO A 247 16.17 3.13 -8.34
N GLU A 248 17.23 3.15 -9.14
CA GLU A 248 17.27 2.49 -10.45
C GLU A 248 17.26 0.96 -10.32
N GLU A 249 17.98 0.41 -9.35
CA GLU A 249 17.98 -1.03 -9.05
C GLU A 249 16.61 -1.47 -8.55
N ILE A 250 15.99 -0.70 -7.67
CA ILE A 250 14.64 -0.96 -7.15
C ILE A 250 13.62 -0.91 -8.29
N ALA A 251 13.67 0.12 -9.13
CA ALA A 251 12.78 0.25 -10.29
C ALA A 251 12.90 -0.93 -11.23
N SER A 252 14.14 -1.41 -11.48
CA SER A 252 14.38 -2.59 -12.30
C SER A 252 13.73 -3.86 -11.75
N VAL A 253 13.80 -4.06 -10.42
CA VAL A 253 13.20 -5.22 -9.75
C VAL A 253 11.67 -5.21 -9.85
N ILE A 254 11.05 -4.06 -9.57
CA ILE A 254 9.58 -3.94 -9.52
C ILE A 254 8.91 -3.68 -10.88
N ALA A 255 9.70 -3.45 -11.93
CA ALA A 255 9.17 -3.16 -13.28
C ALA A 255 8.08 -4.14 -13.76
N PRO A 256 8.16 -5.47 -13.51
CA PRO A 256 7.10 -6.40 -13.89
C PRO A 256 5.73 -6.12 -13.25
N GLN A 257 5.70 -5.40 -12.13
CA GLN A 257 4.45 -5.00 -11.47
C GLN A 257 3.76 -3.82 -12.17
N PHE A 258 4.49 -3.08 -13.01
CA PHE A 258 4.00 -1.89 -13.70
C PHE A 258 4.23 -2.01 -15.21
N PRO A 259 3.59 -2.97 -15.88
CA PRO A 259 3.65 -3.06 -17.34
C PRO A 259 3.01 -1.81 -17.95
N GLU A 260 3.59 -1.30 -19.06
CA GLU A 260 3.08 -0.15 -19.80
C GLU A 260 1.68 -0.40 -20.38
#